data_3bac36305c2af2c75c12fea3be4ed93c
#
_entry.id   3bac36305c2af2c75c12fea3be4ed93c
#
_cell.length_a   1.000
_cell.length_b   1.000
_cell.length_c   1.000
_cell.angle_alpha   90.00
_cell.angle_beta   90.00
_cell.angle_gamma   90.00
#
_symmetry.space_group_name_H-M   'P 1'
#
loop_
_entity.id
_entity.type
_entity.pdbx_description
1 polymer ?
#
loop_
_entity_poly.entity_id
_entity_poly.type
_entity_poly.pdbx_seq_one_letter_code
_entity_poly.pdbx_strand_id
1 'polypeptide(L)'
;MDTDALIAHARTRFDHVTARRVLKEKYQARMLFAHNGGMWRAGPELLVLLATVPPGDAVLQDLYETPVQVNPEQLRGLAMQLWQEQMN
;
A
#
# COMPACT_ATOMS: atom_id res chain seq x y z
N MET A 1 42.24 13.35 0.63
CA MET A 1 41.06 12.51 0.63
C MET A 1 41.00 11.73 -0.66
N ASP A 2 40.85 10.45 -0.58
CA ASP A 2 40.85 9.60 -1.77
C ASP A 2 39.51 9.69 -2.50
N THR A 3 39.54 10.14 -3.76
CA THR A 3 38.36 10.30 -4.59
C THR A 3 37.64 8.96 -4.83
N ASP A 4 38.43 7.88 -4.97
CA ASP A 4 37.89 6.54 -5.20
C ASP A 4 37.09 6.03 -3.98
N ALA A 5 37.56 6.33 -2.77
CA ALA A 5 36.87 6.00 -1.53
C ALA A 5 35.50 6.73 -1.43
N LEU A 6 35.47 8.01 -1.85
CA LEU A 6 34.26 8.80 -1.89
C LEU A 6 33.23 8.22 -2.88
N ILE A 7 33.66 7.85 -4.07
CA ILE A 7 32.79 7.27 -5.09
C ILE A 7 32.25 5.92 -4.62
N ALA A 8 33.06 5.07 -4.03
CA ALA A 8 32.64 3.79 -3.49
C ALA A 8 31.60 3.96 -2.38
N HIS A 9 31.83 4.94 -1.48
CA HIS A 9 30.87 5.24 -0.40
C HIS A 9 29.54 5.75 -0.95
N ALA A 10 29.57 6.62 -1.94
CA ALA A 10 28.37 7.14 -2.58
C ALA A 10 27.56 6.03 -3.28
N ARG A 11 28.22 5.11 -3.97
CA ARG A 11 27.58 3.96 -4.61
C ARG A 11 26.92 3.04 -3.60
N THR A 12 27.61 2.70 -2.51
CA THR A 12 27.05 1.86 -1.45
C THR A 12 25.77 2.46 -0.86
N ARG A 13 25.80 3.76 -0.61
CA ARG A 13 24.62 4.48 -0.08
C ARG A 13 23.46 4.48 -1.07
N PHE A 14 23.75 4.71 -2.35
CA PHE A 14 22.75 4.71 -3.41
C PHE A 14 22.09 3.33 -3.55
N ASP A 15 22.87 2.26 -3.59
CA ASP A 15 22.36 0.89 -3.71
C ASP A 15 21.47 0.52 -2.53
N HIS A 16 21.83 0.97 -1.32
CA HIS A 16 21.04 0.71 -0.12
C HIS A 16 19.65 1.40 -0.18
N VAL A 17 19.61 2.64 -0.64
CA VAL A 17 18.35 3.39 -0.81
C VAL A 17 17.49 2.73 -1.89
N THR A 18 18.09 2.31 -3.01
CA THR A 18 17.38 1.63 -4.10
C THR A 18 16.80 0.30 -3.63
N ALA A 19 17.56 -0.49 -2.86
CA ALA A 19 17.08 -1.76 -2.30
C ALA A 19 15.86 -1.57 -1.38
N ARG A 20 15.87 -0.54 -0.53
CA ARG A 20 14.72 -0.22 0.33
C ARG A 20 13.48 0.14 -0.49
N ARG A 21 13.64 0.91 -1.55
CA ARG A 21 12.54 1.30 -2.44
C ARG A 21 11.92 0.08 -3.11
N VAL A 22 12.74 -0.84 -3.63
CA VAL A 22 12.27 -2.06 -4.28
C VAL A 22 11.51 -2.95 -3.31
N LEU A 23 11.99 -3.12 -2.08
CA LEU A 23 11.30 -3.89 -1.04
C LEU A 23 9.95 -3.27 -0.69
N LYS A 24 9.90 -1.95 -0.55
CA LYS A 24 8.66 -1.24 -0.24
C LYS A 24 7.63 -1.40 -1.37
N GLU A 25 8.06 -1.28 -2.62
CA GLU A 25 7.19 -1.46 -3.79
C GLU A 25 6.65 -2.88 -3.87
N LYS A 26 7.46 -3.90 -3.64
CA LYS A 26 7.03 -5.29 -3.58
C LYS A 26 6.01 -5.53 -2.48
N TYR A 27 6.25 -4.98 -1.31
CA TYR A 27 5.34 -5.10 -0.17
C TYR A 27 3.99 -4.45 -0.49
N GLN A 28 4.00 -3.24 -1.04
CA GLN A 28 2.79 -2.53 -1.44
C GLN A 28 2.02 -3.28 -2.53
N ALA A 29 2.70 -3.89 -3.49
CA ALA A 29 2.07 -4.69 -4.53
C ALA A 29 1.32 -5.90 -3.97
N ARG A 30 1.84 -6.54 -2.91
CA ARG A 30 1.18 -7.66 -2.24
C ARG A 30 -0.07 -7.24 -1.46
N MET A 31 -0.21 -5.96 -1.16
CA MET A 31 -1.36 -5.41 -0.46
C MET A 31 -2.52 -5.04 -1.39
N LEU A 32 -2.34 -5.18 -2.71
CA LEU A 32 -3.39 -4.88 -3.67
C LEU A 32 -4.42 -6.00 -3.75
N PHE A 33 -5.69 -5.64 -3.82
CA PHE A 33 -6.78 -6.60 -4.00
C PHE A 33 -7.92 -5.95 -4.78
N ALA A 34 -8.72 -6.78 -5.46
CA ALA A 34 -9.89 -6.34 -6.20
C ALA A 34 -11.16 -6.56 -5.37
N HIS A 35 -12.09 -5.61 -5.42
CA HIS A 35 -13.39 -5.70 -4.77
C HIS A 35 -14.41 -4.81 -5.48
N ASN A 36 -15.55 -5.38 -5.85
CA ASN A 36 -16.67 -4.68 -6.51
C ASN A 36 -16.26 -3.90 -7.77
N GLY A 37 -15.32 -4.44 -8.54
CA GLY A 37 -14.85 -3.81 -9.78
C GLY A 37 -13.81 -2.73 -9.57
N GLY A 38 -13.39 -2.47 -8.33
CA GLY A 38 -12.32 -1.53 -8.00
C GLY A 38 -11.06 -2.24 -7.53
N MET A 39 -9.95 -1.53 -7.58
CA MET A 39 -8.67 -2.01 -7.07
C MET A 39 -8.32 -1.24 -5.80
N TRP A 40 -7.98 -1.96 -4.75
CA TRP A 40 -7.75 -1.38 -3.42
C TRP A 40 -6.37 -1.79 -2.89
N ARG A 41 -5.82 -0.96 -2.03
CA ARG A 41 -4.58 -1.27 -1.31
C ARG A 41 -4.90 -1.43 0.17
N ALA A 42 -4.69 -2.64 0.71
CA ALA A 42 -4.80 -2.88 2.14
C ALA A 42 -3.68 -2.15 2.87
N GLY A 43 -4.01 -1.46 3.95
CA GLY A 43 -3.02 -0.73 4.73
C GLY A 43 -3.69 0.28 5.65
N PRO A 44 -2.88 0.98 6.47
CA PRO A 44 -3.42 1.95 7.44
C PRO A 44 -4.24 3.06 6.79
N GLU A 45 -3.87 3.53 5.61
CA GLU A 45 -4.57 4.62 4.91
C GLU A 45 -6.01 4.22 4.59
N LEU A 46 -6.21 3.03 4.03
CA LEU A 46 -7.54 2.52 3.72
C LEU A 46 -8.35 2.29 4.98
N LEU A 47 -7.76 1.72 6.01
CA LEU A 47 -8.43 1.46 7.28
C LEU A 47 -8.89 2.74 7.96
N VAL A 48 -8.07 3.80 7.93
CA VAL A 48 -8.44 5.11 8.47
C VAL A 48 -9.61 5.71 7.67
N LEU A 49 -9.56 5.64 6.35
CA LEU A 49 -10.64 6.11 5.49
C LEU A 49 -11.94 5.38 5.82
N LEU A 50 -11.91 4.06 5.91
CA LEU A 50 -13.11 3.25 6.20
C LEU A 50 -13.67 3.51 7.60
N ALA A 51 -12.83 3.89 8.55
CA ALA A 51 -13.27 4.26 9.90
C ALA A 51 -14.07 5.57 9.93
N THR A 52 -13.87 6.45 8.93
CA THR A 52 -14.58 7.73 8.84
C THR A 52 -15.87 7.67 8.03
N VAL A 53 -16.10 6.58 7.30
CA VAL A 53 -17.29 6.39 6.46
C VAL A 53 -18.46 5.92 7.31
N PRO A 54 -19.67 6.52 7.16
CA PRO A 54 -20.85 6.05 7.88
C PRO A 54 -21.22 4.60 7.52
N PRO A 55 -21.95 3.88 8.41
CA PRO A 55 -22.42 2.54 8.09
C PRO A 55 -23.38 2.54 6.89
N GLY A 56 -23.37 1.44 6.13
CA GLY A 56 -24.15 1.29 4.91
C GLY A 56 -23.29 1.43 3.67
N ASP A 57 -23.90 1.21 2.50
CA ASP A 57 -23.19 1.29 1.23
C ASP A 57 -22.74 2.72 0.95
N ALA A 58 -21.52 2.86 0.43
CA ALA A 58 -20.91 4.14 0.10
C ALA A 58 -20.22 4.05 -1.25
N VAL A 59 -20.05 5.20 -1.91
CA VAL A 59 -19.24 5.31 -3.12
C VAL A 59 -17.89 5.87 -2.72
N LEU A 60 -16.84 5.08 -2.94
CA LEU A 60 -15.47 5.47 -2.63
C LEU A 60 -14.64 5.42 -3.90
N GLN A 61 -13.61 6.25 -3.97
CA GLN A 61 -12.63 6.17 -5.04
C GLN A 61 -11.63 5.06 -4.75
N ASP A 62 -11.41 4.20 -5.74
CA ASP A 62 -10.42 3.13 -5.65
C ASP A 62 -9.00 3.68 -5.88
N LEU A 63 -8.03 2.77 -6.02
CA LEU A 63 -6.63 3.14 -6.25
C LEU A 63 -6.43 3.98 -7.51
N TYR A 64 -7.28 3.83 -8.52
CA TYR A 64 -7.24 4.56 -9.77
C TYR A 64 -8.20 5.75 -9.81
N GLU A 65 -8.69 6.17 -8.64
CA GLU A 65 -9.62 7.28 -8.51
C GLU A 65 -10.96 7.07 -9.23
N THR A 66 -11.32 5.80 -9.48
CA THR A 66 -12.62 5.44 -10.07
C THR A 66 -13.66 5.31 -8.96
N PRO A 67 -14.84 5.94 -9.07
CA PRO A 67 -15.90 5.78 -8.08
C PRO A 67 -16.45 4.35 -8.11
N VAL A 68 -16.49 3.71 -6.93
CA VAL A 68 -16.95 2.33 -6.79
C VAL A 68 -17.91 2.28 -5.60
N GLN A 69 -19.08 1.66 -5.80
CA GLN A 69 -20.01 1.41 -4.71
C GLN A 69 -19.53 0.22 -3.89
N VAL A 70 -19.33 0.42 -2.60
CA VAL A 70 -18.81 -0.61 -1.70
C VAL A 70 -19.59 -0.63 -0.39
N ASN A 71 -19.57 -1.77 0.28
CA ASN A 71 -19.93 -1.87 1.68
C ASN A 71 -18.66 -1.70 2.52
N PRO A 72 -18.53 -0.61 3.31
CA PRO A 72 -17.30 -0.34 4.05
C PRO A 72 -16.91 -1.44 5.02
N GLU A 73 -17.86 -2.13 5.63
CA GLU A 73 -17.57 -3.22 6.57
C GLU A 73 -16.96 -4.42 5.86
N GLN A 74 -17.48 -4.79 4.68
CA GLN A 74 -16.92 -5.87 3.87
C GLN A 74 -15.52 -5.52 3.37
N LEU A 75 -15.35 -4.31 2.86
CA LEU A 75 -14.07 -3.83 2.37
C LEU A 75 -13.03 -3.81 3.49
N ARG A 76 -13.42 -3.34 4.67
CA ARG A 76 -12.56 -3.33 5.85
C ARG A 76 -12.14 -4.74 6.26
N GLY A 77 -13.06 -5.69 6.26
CA GLY A 77 -12.76 -7.08 6.59
C GLY A 77 -11.74 -7.70 5.64
N LEU A 78 -11.90 -7.47 4.34
CA LEU A 78 -10.96 -7.97 3.34
C LEU A 78 -9.58 -7.30 3.46
N ALA A 79 -9.56 -5.98 3.68
CA ALA A 79 -8.30 -5.24 3.87
C ALA A 79 -7.56 -5.70 5.12
N MET A 80 -8.28 -5.88 6.23
CA MET A 80 -7.69 -6.38 7.49
C MET A 80 -7.13 -7.78 7.33
N GLN A 81 -7.86 -8.66 6.67
CA GLN A 81 -7.42 -10.04 6.44
C GLN A 81 -6.14 -10.07 5.63
N LEU A 82 -6.09 -9.33 4.52
CA LEU A 82 -4.90 -9.27 3.67
C LEU A 82 -3.71 -8.67 4.42
N TRP A 83 -3.93 -7.61 5.16
CA TRP A 83 -2.87 -6.98 5.93
C TRP A 83 -2.30 -7.92 6.98
N GLN A 84 -3.16 -8.62 7.71
CA GLN A 84 -2.72 -9.61 8.71
C GLN A 84 -1.93 -10.75 8.07
N GLU A 85 -2.36 -11.25 6.92
CA GLU A 85 -1.64 -12.29 6.18
C GLU A 85 -0.24 -11.86 5.78
N GLN A 86 -0.09 -10.60 5.35
CA GLN A 86 1.20 -10.09 4.91
C GLN A 86 2.12 -9.70 6.07
N MET A 87 1.56 -9.40 7.23
CA MET A 87 2.34 -9.04 8.42
C MET A 87 2.80 -10.25 9.24
N ASN A 88 2.24 -11.41 9.01
CA ASN A 88 2.63 -12.65 9.70
C ASN A 88 3.83 -13.33 8.99
#